data_f1d238f27e39f4ce91626f52ce813684
#
_entry.id   f1d238f27e39f4ce91626f52ce813684
#
_cell.length_a   1.000
_cell.length_b   1.000
_cell.length_c   1.000
_cell.angle_alpha   90.00
_cell.angle_beta   90.00
_cell.angle_gamma   90.00
#
_symmetry.space_group_name_H-M   'P 1'
#
loop_
_entity.id
_entity.type
_entity.pdbx_description
1 polymer ?
#
loop_
_entity_poly.entity_id
_entity_poly.type
_entity_poly.pdbx_seq_one_letter_code
_entity_poly.pdbx_strand_id
1 'polypeptide(L)'
;MFLKKNGEHNISVIAKFLNRHRSTILREIKRFKTTDEYSAYKSDKMYYEKRKKNNKRCKFTEEQINFMKIRLNKYHDSPSELIYRYFLKFGVKFSACLKTFYKWIRLGEFGLKKENLRYRGKKFKTKGKKDNRGKLTDFKSIWNIENKVSNVGWLEMDTVVGKSHQSSCLVLVEQSSKKYFAIKLENHTAREVDKKFKDIVINNNLIGKIKGIITDRGKEFSKWREMEIFAETQVYFCDAGKPRQKPLIENMNGEFRKWFPLGADFNNVSQKQIDWVVNNVINEKLRPCLNWISAKEMFLQNI
;
A
#
# COMPACT_ATOMS: atom_id res chain seq x y z
N MET A 1 -0.64 -42.58 27.05
CA MET A 1 0.27 -43.72 27.17
C MET A 1 0.58 -44.07 28.65
N PHE A 2 0.82 -43.07 29.51
CA PHE A 2 1.10 -43.27 30.95
C PHE A 2 -0.07 -43.91 31.71
N LEU A 3 -1.31 -43.49 31.46
CA LEU A 3 -2.53 -44.04 32.08
C LEU A 3 -2.76 -45.56 31.79
N LYS A 4 -2.34 -46.03 30.62
CA LYS A 4 -2.54 -47.43 30.21
C LYS A 4 -1.41 -48.36 30.65
N LYS A 5 -0.18 -47.84 30.93
CA LYS A 5 0.98 -48.68 31.26
C LYS A 5 1.09 -49.05 32.72
N ASN A 6 0.55 -48.27 33.68
CA ASN A 6 0.80 -48.46 35.09
C ASN A 6 -0.44 -48.77 35.94
N GLY A 7 -1.64 -48.93 35.33
CA GLY A 7 -2.86 -49.28 36.08
C GLY A 7 -3.32 -48.24 37.12
N GLU A 8 -2.59 -47.15 37.28
CA GLU A 8 -2.88 -46.14 38.31
C GLU A 8 -3.80 -45.04 37.75
N HIS A 9 -5.02 -45.02 38.26
CA HIS A 9 -6.00 -43.99 37.93
C HIS A 9 -5.97 -42.77 38.87
N ASN A 10 -4.91 -42.64 39.70
CA ASN A 10 -4.84 -41.54 40.67
C ASN A 10 -4.46 -40.21 39.99
N ILE A 11 -5.46 -39.38 39.83
CA ILE A 11 -5.36 -38.08 39.14
C ILE A 11 -4.34 -37.14 39.80
N SER A 12 -4.15 -37.25 41.11
CA SER A 12 -3.20 -36.43 41.86
C SER A 12 -1.76 -36.83 41.55
N VAL A 13 -1.47 -38.11 41.38
CA VAL A 13 -0.16 -38.61 41.00
C VAL A 13 0.19 -38.19 39.60
N ILE A 14 -0.77 -38.32 38.66
CA ILE A 14 -0.59 -37.90 37.25
C ILE A 14 -0.36 -36.38 37.16
N ALA A 15 -1.11 -35.58 37.91
CA ALA A 15 -0.98 -34.12 37.94
C ALA A 15 0.40 -33.70 38.44
N LYS A 16 0.89 -34.35 39.52
CA LYS A 16 2.23 -34.12 40.08
C LYS A 16 3.32 -34.50 39.08
N PHE A 17 3.20 -35.67 38.45
CA PHE A 17 4.16 -36.15 37.45
C PHE A 17 4.25 -35.20 36.23
N LEU A 18 3.10 -34.68 35.74
CA LEU A 18 3.04 -33.77 34.58
C LEU A 18 3.27 -32.30 34.97
N ASN A 19 3.55 -32.01 36.23
CA ASN A 19 3.67 -30.64 36.76
C ASN A 19 2.47 -29.76 36.34
N ARG A 20 1.27 -30.28 36.54
CA ARG A 20 0.01 -29.61 36.22
C ARG A 20 -0.95 -29.65 37.41
N HIS A 21 -1.86 -28.66 37.48
CA HIS A 21 -2.88 -28.65 38.51
C HIS A 21 -3.88 -29.81 38.31
N ARG A 22 -4.32 -30.45 39.39
CA ARG A 22 -5.27 -31.56 39.37
C ARG A 22 -6.54 -31.29 38.55
N SER A 23 -7.07 -30.08 38.65
CA SER A 23 -8.27 -29.69 37.87
C SER A 23 -8.06 -29.69 36.36
N THR A 24 -6.82 -29.50 35.90
CA THR A 24 -6.48 -29.56 34.48
C THR A 24 -6.59 -30.99 33.98
N ILE A 25 -6.04 -31.94 34.72
CA ILE A 25 -6.12 -33.37 34.38
C ILE A 25 -7.57 -33.87 34.43
N LEU A 26 -8.32 -33.49 35.49
CA LEU A 26 -9.75 -33.80 35.60
C LEU A 26 -10.57 -33.29 34.40
N ARG A 27 -10.36 -32.04 33.98
CA ARG A 27 -11.06 -31.45 32.82
C ARG A 27 -10.71 -32.19 31.53
N GLU A 28 -9.50 -32.64 31.41
CA GLU A 28 -9.04 -33.39 30.24
C GLU A 28 -9.71 -34.76 30.17
N ILE A 29 -9.71 -35.52 31.27
CA ILE A 29 -10.30 -36.88 31.36
C ILE A 29 -11.83 -36.80 31.23
N LYS A 30 -12.49 -35.83 31.85
CA LYS A 30 -13.95 -35.66 31.78
C LYS A 30 -14.51 -35.37 30.36
N ARG A 31 -13.66 -35.21 29.36
CA ARG A 31 -14.09 -35.17 27.97
C ARG A 31 -14.52 -36.50 27.41
N PHE A 32 -14.15 -37.59 28.09
CA PHE A 32 -14.45 -38.96 27.72
C PHE A 32 -15.44 -39.56 28.73
N LYS A 33 -16.24 -40.54 28.29
CA LYS A 33 -17.21 -41.21 29.16
C LYS A 33 -16.53 -42.04 30.23
N THR A 34 -15.43 -42.71 29.87
CA THR A 34 -14.62 -43.53 30.77
C THR A 34 -13.12 -43.15 30.62
N THR A 35 -12.32 -43.45 31.67
CA THR A 35 -10.87 -43.24 31.63
C THR A 35 -10.17 -44.15 30.60
N ASP A 36 -10.74 -45.32 30.30
CA ASP A 36 -10.20 -46.26 29.32
C ASP A 36 -10.35 -45.81 27.88
N GLU A 37 -11.36 -44.97 27.61
CA GLU A 37 -11.55 -44.34 26.29
C GLU A 37 -10.62 -43.17 26.03
N TYR A 38 -9.89 -42.71 27.07
CA TYR A 38 -9.03 -41.56 26.95
C TYR A 38 -7.91 -41.79 25.94
N SER A 39 -7.78 -40.83 25.03
CA SER A 39 -6.65 -40.74 24.11
C SER A 39 -6.24 -39.28 24.00
N ALA A 40 -4.96 -38.99 24.25
CA ALA A 40 -4.41 -37.65 24.14
C ALA A 40 -4.66 -37.05 22.73
N TYR A 41 -4.49 -37.85 21.68
CA TYR A 41 -4.77 -37.46 20.30
C TYR A 41 -6.24 -37.12 20.08
N LYS A 42 -7.17 -37.97 20.57
CA LYS A 42 -8.62 -37.66 20.45
C LYS A 42 -8.99 -36.41 21.25
N SER A 43 -8.44 -36.24 22.45
CA SER A 43 -8.69 -35.05 23.27
C SER A 43 -8.20 -33.76 22.59
N ASP A 44 -7.01 -33.78 22.03
CA ASP A 44 -6.46 -32.65 21.29
C ASP A 44 -7.32 -32.31 20.05
N LYS A 45 -7.72 -33.34 19.27
CA LYS A 45 -8.64 -33.16 18.15
C LYS A 45 -9.99 -32.58 18.59
N MET A 46 -10.59 -33.09 19.66
CA MET A 46 -11.85 -32.54 20.22
C MET A 46 -11.70 -31.10 20.70
N TYR A 47 -10.55 -30.75 21.30
CA TYR A 47 -10.26 -29.36 21.70
C TYR A 47 -10.21 -28.43 20.49
N TYR A 48 -9.50 -28.80 19.42
CA TYR A 48 -9.45 -28.01 18.20
C TYR A 48 -10.80 -27.88 17.50
N GLU A 49 -11.60 -28.95 17.48
CA GLU A 49 -12.94 -28.94 16.91
C GLU A 49 -13.90 -28.02 17.70
N LYS A 50 -13.90 -28.12 19.04
CA LYS A 50 -14.67 -27.19 19.90
C LYS A 50 -14.23 -25.73 19.69
N ARG A 51 -12.92 -25.49 19.59
CA ARG A 51 -12.39 -24.16 19.36
C ARG A 51 -12.78 -23.61 17.99
N LYS A 52 -12.85 -24.45 16.96
CA LYS A 52 -13.38 -24.08 15.63
C LYS A 52 -14.88 -23.75 15.67
N LYS A 53 -15.67 -24.56 16.40
CA LYS A 53 -17.12 -24.31 16.55
C LYS A 53 -17.43 -23.02 17.34
N ASN A 54 -16.63 -22.71 18.35
CA ASN A 54 -16.81 -21.51 19.19
C ASN A 54 -16.22 -20.24 18.59
N ASN A 55 -15.44 -20.32 17.51
CA ASN A 55 -15.03 -19.14 16.77
C ASN A 55 -16.29 -18.50 16.17
N LYS A 56 -16.75 -17.39 16.75
CA LYS A 56 -17.77 -16.55 16.15
C LYS A 56 -17.27 -16.12 14.77
N ARG A 57 -17.72 -16.83 13.73
CA ARG A 57 -17.46 -16.39 12.35
C ARG A 57 -18.18 -15.07 12.17
N CYS A 58 -17.46 -14.04 11.78
CA CYS A 58 -18.08 -12.79 11.38
C CYS A 58 -19.10 -13.10 10.27
N LYS A 59 -20.35 -12.82 10.54
CA LYS A 59 -21.42 -12.98 9.55
C LYS A 59 -21.47 -11.70 8.72
N PHE A 60 -21.10 -11.79 7.46
CA PHE A 60 -21.29 -10.74 6.47
C PHE A 60 -22.44 -11.16 5.53
N THR A 61 -23.23 -10.19 5.09
CA THR A 61 -24.19 -10.40 4.01
C THR A 61 -23.46 -10.57 2.68
N GLU A 62 -24.14 -11.12 1.67
CA GLU A 62 -23.58 -11.23 0.32
C GLU A 62 -23.19 -9.87 -0.27
N GLU A 63 -23.99 -8.84 -0.03
CA GLU A 63 -23.67 -7.48 -0.46
C GLU A 63 -22.38 -6.96 0.17
N GLN A 64 -22.20 -7.19 1.47
CA GLN A 64 -20.99 -6.79 2.19
C GLN A 64 -19.74 -7.54 1.67
N ILE A 65 -19.88 -8.83 1.40
CA ILE A 65 -18.80 -9.64 0.81
C ILE A 65 -18.46 -9.14 -0.59
N ASN A 66 -19.46 -8.88 -1.43
CA ASN A 66 -19.27 -8.37 -2.78
C ASN A 66 -18.60 -6.99 -2.78
N PHE A 67 -19.03 -6.11 -1.87
CA PHE A 67 -18.37 -4.83 -1.67
C PHE A 67 -16.88 -5.00 -1.34
N MET A 68 -16.53 -5.86 -0.38
CA MET A 68 -15.13 -6.13 -0.02
C MET A 68 -14.33 -6.66 -1.21
N LYS A 69 -14.90 -7.60 -1.99
CA LYS A 69 -14.26 -8.14 -3.21
C LYS A 69 -13.99 -7.04 -4.24
N ILE A 70 -14.99 -6.22 -4.54
CA ILE A 70 -14.85 -5.14 -5.53
C ILE A 70 -13.77 -4.15 -5.07
N ARG A 71 -13.83 -3.68 -3.83
CA ARG A 71 -12.90 -2.68 -3.31
C ARG A 71 -11.45 -3.19 -3.27
N LEU A 72 -11.24 -4.43 -2.81
CA LEU A 72 -9.89 -4.99 -2.75
C LEU A 72 -9.38 -5.47 -4.12
N ASN A 73 -10.22 -6.23 -4.86
CA ASN A 73 -9.75 -6.96 -6.05
C ASN A 73 -9.77 -6.08 -7.31
N LYS A 74 -10.71 -5.13 -7.41
CA LYS A 74 -10.86 -4.24 -8.58
C LYS A 74 -10.19 -2.89 -8.35
N TYR A 75 -10.38 -2.26 -7.19
CA TYR A 75 -9.84 -0.91 -6.91
C TYR A 75 -8.51 -0.93 -6.15
N HIS A 76 -8.06 -2.09 -5.70
CA HIS A 76 -6.81 -2.28 -4.94
C HIS A 76 -6.72 -1.39 -3.70
N ASP A 77 -7.85 -1.20 -3.01
CA ASP A 77 -7.89 -0.46 -1.77
C ASP A 77 -7.00 -1.10 -0.71
N SER A 78 -6.41 -0.28 0.13
CA SER A 78 -5.74 -0.81 1.31
C SER A 78 -6.77 -1.40 2.29
N PRO A 79 -6.41 -2.42 3.08
CA PRO A 79 -7.34 -2.99 4.07
C PRO A 79 -7.89 -1.97 5.06
N SER A 80 -7.12 -0.96 5.45
CA SER A 80 -7.59 0.14 6.33
C SER A 80 -8.60 1.03 5.63
N GLU A 81 -8.34 1.41 4.39
CA GLU A 81 -9.27 2.19 3.57
C GLU A 81 -10.58 1.43 3.32
N LEU A 82 -10.48 0.12 3.00
CA LEU A 82 -11.66 -0.71 2.79
C LEU A 82 -12.55 -0.77 4.04
N ILE A 83 -11.96 -0.94 5.24
CA ILE A 83 -12.70 -0.93 6.51
C ILE A 83 -13.41 0.41 6.71
N TYR A 84 -12.75 1.53 6.41
CA TYR A 84 -13.34 2.85 6.54
C TYR A 84 -14.47 3.07 5.53
N ARG A 85 -14.28 2.72 4.26
CA ARG A 85 -15.33 2.77 3.23
C ARG A 85 -16.52 1.85 3.53
N TYR A 86 -16.24 0.71 4.16
CA TYR A 86 -17.29 -0.20 4.63
C TYR A 86 -18.18 0.50 5.67
N PHE A 87 -17.57 1.18 6.64
CA PHE A 87 -18.31 1.97 7.61
C PHE A 87 -19.13 3.08 6.95
N LEU A 88 -18.56 3.83 6.01
CA LEU A 88 -19.28 4.88 5.28
C LEU A 88 -20.48 4.34 4.50
N LYS A 89 -20.34 3.15 3.88
CA LYS A 89 -21.41 2.58 3.06
C LYS A 89 -22.53 1.95 3.89
N PHE A 90 -22.18 1.19 4.92
CA PHE A 90 -23.14 0.38 5.65
C PHE A 90 -23.57 0.97 7.01
N GLY A 91 -22.95 2.06 7.46
CA GLY A 91 -23.21 2.69 8.75
C GLY A 91 -22.84 1.84 9.97
N VAL A 92 -22.22 0.68 9.76
CA VAL A 92 -21.88 -0.28 10.82
C VAL A 92 -20.39 -0.51 10.94
N LYS A 93 -19.90 -0.68 12.17
CA LYS A 93 -18.51 -0.98 12.44
C LYS A 93 -18.11 -2.32 11.82
N PHE A 94 -16.96 -2.35 11.17
CA PHE A 94 -16.41 -3.60 10.63
C PHE A 94 -16.17 -4.62 11.76
N SER A 95 -16.66 -5.84 11.58
CA SER A 95 -16.72 -6.87 12.64
C SER A 95 -15.38 -7.50 13.02
N ALA A 96 -14.28 -7.08 12.38
CA ALA A 96 -12.96 -7.59 12.67
C ALA A 96 -11.92 -6.46 12.75
N CYS A 97 -10.86 -6.67 13.53
CA CYS A 97 -9.73 -5.76 13.54
C CYS A 97 -8.88 -5.91 12.24
N LEU A 98 -8.10 -4.89 11.92
CA LEU A 98 -7.25 -4.84 10.74
C LEU A 98 -6.32 -6.07 10.61
N LYS A 99 -5.74 -6.55 11.73
CA LYS A 99 -4.88 -7.74 11.75
C LYS A 99 -5.64 -9.01 11.32
N THR A 100 -6.88 -9.17 11.78
CA THR A 100 -7.75 -10.29 11.39
C THR A 100 -8.14 -10.19 9.92
N PHE A 101 -8.42 -8.99 9.42
CA PHE A 101 -8.74 -8.77 8.03
C PHE A 101 -7.55 -9.12 7.11
N TYR A 102 -6.33 -8.72 7.44
CA TYR A 102 -5.13 -9.17 6.73
C TYR A 102 -4.95 -10.69 6.73
N LYS A 103 -5.31 -11.37 7.84
CA LYS A 103 -5.29 -12.83 7.93
C LYS A 103 -6.27 -13.44 6.92
N TRP A 104 -7.50 -12.92 6.83
CA TRP A 104 -8.50 -13.40 5.88
C TRP A 104 -8.06 -13.23 4.43
N ILE A 105 -7.48 -12.08 4.08
CA ILE A 105 -6.94 -11.85 2.74
C ILE A 105 -5.84 -12.88 2.41
N ARG A 106 -4.94 -13.15 3.36
CA ARG A 106 -3.88 -14.15 3.14
C ARG A 106 -4.39 -15.58 2.98
N LEU A 107 -5.51 -15.91 3.62
CA LEU A 107 -6.15 -17.21 3.54
C LEU A 107 -7.12 -17.34 2.35
N GLY A 108 -7.37 -16.26 1.60
CA GLY A 108 -8.33 -16.23 0.51
C GLY A 108 -9.79 -16.27 0.97
N GLU A 109 -10.05 -16.00 2.25
CA GLU A 109 -11.41 -15.96 2.79
C GLU A 109 -12.25 -14.93 2.03
N PHE A 110 -13.53 -15.21 1.89
CA PHE A 110 -14.48 -14.37 1.16
C PHE A 110 -14.09 -14.04 -0.29
N GLY A 111 -13.19 -14.84 -0.92
CA GLY A 111 -12.70 -14.58 -2.27
C GLY A 111 -11.78 -13.36 -2.41
N LEU A 112 -11.19 -12.90 -1.29
CA LEU A 112 -10.21 -11.83 -1.27
C LEU A 112 -8.85 -12.36 -1.75
N LYS A 113 -8.15 -11.59 -2.60
CA LYS A 113 -6.89 -12.01 -3.22
C LYS A 113 -5.69 -11.25 -2.63
N LYS A 114 -4.73 -11.96 -2.06
CA LYS A 114 -3.50 -11.38 -1.49
C LYS A 114 -2.62 -10.67 -2.52
N GLU A 115 -2.72 -11.05 -3.79
CA GLU A 115 -2.00 -10.45 -4.92
C GLU A 115 -2.38 -8.98 -5.11
N ASN A 116 -3.57 -8.58 -4.67
CA ASN A 116 -4.06 -7.20 -4.75
C ASN A 116 -3.58 -6.30 -3.60
N LEU A 117 -2.91 -6.87 -2.60
CA LEU A 117 -2.19 -6.09 -1.60
C LEU A 117 -0.97 -5.40 -2.24
N ARG A 118 -0.59 -4.22 -1.70
CA ARG A 118 0.49 -3.36 -2.20
C ARG A 118 1.77 -4.11 -2.58
N TYR A 119 2.20 -5.06 -1.77
CA TYR A 119 3.44 -5.82 -1.99
C TYR A 119 3.19 -7.25 -2.50
N ARG A 120 1.97 -7.58 -2.92
CA ARG A 120 1.59 -8.92 -3.38
C ARG A 120 2.04 -10.04 -2.43
N GLY A 121 2.20 -9.71 -1.14
CA GLY A 121 2.73 -10.64 -0.13
C GLY A 121 4.23 -10.95 -0.24
N LYS A 122 4.99 -10.31 -1.11
CA LYS A 122 6.44 -10.53 -1.30
C LYS A 122 7.25 -9.53 -0.49
N LYS A 123 8.36 -10.00 0.11
CA LYS A 123 9.39 -9.12 0.70
C LYS A 123 10.32 -8.64 -0.44
N PHE A 124 10.53 -7.34 -0.55
CA PHE A 124 11.51 -6.79 -1.49
C PHE A 124 12.93 -7.02 -0.98
N LYS A 125 13.78 -7.61 -1.82
CA LYS A 125 15.24 -7.57 -1.64
C LYS A 125 15.78 -6.40 -2.47
N THR A 126 16.34 -5.39 -1.83
CA THR A 126 17.07 -4.32 -2.50
C THR A 126 18.44 -4.84 -2.93
N LYS A 127 18.66 -4.97 -4.23
CA LYS A 127 20.01 -5.12 -4.78
C LYS A 127 20.52 -3.71 -5.11
N GLY A 128 21.63 -3.31 -4.51
CA GLY A 128 22.32 -2.08 -4.89
C GLY A 128 22.78 -2.17 -6.35
N LYS A 129 22.37 -1.22 -7.18
CA LYS A 129 22.92 -1.03 -8.53
C LYS A 129 23.89 0.15 -8.49
N LYS A 130 25.06 0.00 -9.14
CA LYS A 130 25.96 1.13 -9.41
C LYS A 130 25.23 2.15 -10.30
N ASP A 131 25.28 3.41 -9.92
CA ASP A 131 24.70 4.51 -10.69
C ASP A 131 25.72 4.96 -11.76
N ASN A 132 25.41 4.66 -13.01
CA ASN A 132 26.21 5.03 -14.19
C ASN A 132 25.59 6.24 -14.94
N ARG A 133 24.66 6.97 -14.33
CA ARG A 133 24.04 8.15 -14.94
C ARG A 133 25.02 9.32 -14.98
N GLY A 134 25.02 10.06 -16.09
CA GLY A 134 25.85 11.26 -16.23
C GLY A 134 25.48 12.32 -15.19
N LYS A 135 26.46 13.08 -14.74
CA LYS A 135 26.27 14.15 -13.73
C LYS A 135 25.70 15.38 -14.41
N LEU A 136 24.54 15.87 -13.93
CA LEU A 136 24.11 17.24 -14.16
C LEU A 136 25.06 18.15 -13.39
N THR A 137 25.55 19.21 -14.04
CA THR A 137 26.34 20.27 -13.43
C THR A 137 25.44 21.48 -13.20
N ASP A 138 25.78 22.32 -12.24
CA ASP A 138 25.12 23.61 -11.98
C ASP A 138 23.62 23.48 -11.66
N PHE A 139 23.29 22.73 -10.60
CA PHE A 139 21.95 22.51 -10.08
C PHE A 139 21.84 22.90 -8.62
N LYS A 140 20.63 23.24 -8.16
CA LYS A 140 20.34 23.48 -6.74
C LYS A 140 20.12 22.16 -6.02
N SER A 141 20.92 21.90 -4.98
CA SER A 141 20.73 20.70 -4.16
C SER A 141 19.49 20.83 -3.27
N ILE A 142 18.84 19.71 -2.94
CA ILE A 142 17.77 19.66 -1.94
C ILE A 142 18.20 20.27 -0.59
N TRP A 143 19.48 20.30 -0.28
CA TRP A 143 20.05 20.92 0.92
C TRP A 143 20.05 22.46 0.87
N ASN A 144 19.82 23.06 -0.30
CA ASN A 144 19.68 24.50 -0.46
C ASN A 144 18.23 24.99 -0.22
N ILE A 145 17.34 24.09 0.20
CA ILE A 145 15.97 24.47 0.55
C ILE A 145 16.01 25.17 1.92
N GLU A 146 15.88 26.49 1.88
CA GLU A 146 15.75 27.31 3.07
C GLU A 146 14.27 27.53 3.42
N ASN A 147 13.95 27.58 4.72
CA ASN A 147 12.65 27.99 5.27
C ASN A 147 11.42 27.29 4.68
N LYS A 148 11.48 25.98 4.51
CA LYS A 148 10.29 25.20 4.12
C LYS A 148 9.25 25.15 5.26
N VAL A 149 8.40 26.16 5.33
CA VAL A 149 7.38 26.33 6.37
C VAL A 149 6.24 25.32 6.23
N SER A 150 5.93 24.90 5.01
CA SER A 150 4.82 23.97 4.75
C SER A 150 5.10 23.10 3.53
N ASN A 151 4.34 22.00 3.40
CA ASN A 151 4.41 21.13 2.23
C ASN A 151 3.43 21.54 1.11
N VAL A 152 2.58 22.56 1.32
CA VAL A 152 1.63 23.05 0.33
C VAL A 152 2.37 23.69 -0.84
N GLY A 153 2.03 23.29 -2.05
CA GLY A 153 2.67 23.76 -3.27
C GLY A 153 4.03 23.14 -3.59
N TRP A 154 4.54 22.22 -2.75
CA TRP A 154 5.76 21.49 -3.06
C TRP A 154 5.45 20.23 -3.87
N LEU A 155 6.14 20.06 -4.98
CA LEU A 155 5.99 18.91 -5.88
C LEU A 155 7.21 18.00 -5.80
N GLU A 156 6.99 16.68 -5.79
CA GLU A 156 8.01 15.70 -6.15
C GLU A 156 7.75 15.27 -7.60
N MET A 157 8.82 15.20 -8.41
CA MET A 157 8.74 14.88 -9.84
C MET A 157 9.61 13.67 -10.16
N ASP A 158 9.12 12.80 -11.05
CA ASP A 158 9.80 11.57 -11.47
C ASP A 158 9.32 11.14 -12.87
N THR A 159 9.99 10.14 -13.45
CA THR A 159 9.51 9.45 -14.64
C THR A 159 9.24 7.97 -14.35
N VAL A 160 8.11 7.48 -14.83
CA VAL A 160 7.74 6.07 -14.73
C VAL A 160 8.00 5.40 -16.06
N VAL A 161 9.11 4.67 -16.16
CA VAL A 161 9.58 4.05 -17.38
C VAL A 161 8.85 2.73 -17.65
N GLY A 162 8.41 2.51 -18.88
CA GLY A 162 7.71 1.32 -19.36
C GLY A 162 8.64 0.23 -19.90
N LYS A 163 8.11 -0.57 -20.82
CA LYS A 163 8.82 -1.69 -21.45
C LYS A 163 10.07 -1.21 -22.21
N SER A 164 11.18 -1.88 -21.95
CA SER A 164 12.47 -1.65 -22.67
C SER A 164 12.94 -0.19 -22.72
N HIS A 165 12.50 0.65 -21.78
CA HIS A 165 12.78 2.11 -21.75
C HIS A 165 12.29 2.91 -22.96
N GLN A 166 11.41 2.34 -23.79
CA GLN A 166 10.91 2.98 -25.02
C GLN A 166 9.68 3.86 -24.80
N SER A 167 9.00 3.68 -23.68
CA SER A 167 7.82 4.45 -23.33
C SER A 167 7.85 4.85 -21.87
N SER A 168 7.31 5.98 -21.51
CA SER A 168 7.31 6.48 -20.13
C SER A 168 6.17 7.47 -19.86
N CYS A 169 5.98 7.78 -18.59
CA CYS A 169 5.09 8.84 -18.13
C CYS A 169 5.88 9.79 -17.23
N LEU A 170 5.70 11.09 -17.42
CA LEU A 170 6.06 12.09 -16.41
C LEU A 170 5.04 12.04 -15.30
N VAL A 171 5.49 12.04 -14.07
CA VAL A 171 4.65 11.99 -12.89
C VAL A 171 5.05 13.05 -11.88
N LEU A 172 4.06 13.67 -11.26
CA LEU A 172 4.24 14.65 -10.20
C LEU A 172 3.32 14.30 -9.03
N VAL A 173 3.74 14.64 -7.82
CA VAL A 173 2.88 14.55 -6.64
C VAL A 173 3.03 15.79 -5.78
N GLU A 174 1.91 16.40 -5.40
CA GLU A 174 1.89 17.53 -4.47
C GLU A 174 2.00 16.99 -3.02
N GLN A 175 2.95 17.55 -2.25
CA GLN A 175 3.37 16.97 -0.98
C GLN A 175 2.33 17.08 0.13
N SER A 176 1.51 18.12 0.17
CA SER A 176 0.49 18.28 1.20
C SER A 176 -0.71 17.37 0.95
N SER A 177 -1.37 17.55 -0.17
CA SER A 177 -2.60 16.84 -0.55
C SER A 177 -2.39 15.42 -1.03
N LYS A 178 -1.15 15.05 -1.40
CA LYS A 178 -0.84 13.78 -2.09
C LYS A 178 -1.48 13.67 -3.47
N LYS A 179 -1.90 14.78 -4.07
CA LYS A 179 -2.44 14.83 -5.43
C LYS A 179 -1.39 14.36 -6.42
N TYR A 180 -1.73 13.36 -7.19
CA TYR A 180 -0.86 12.74 -8.19
C TYR A 180 -1.27 13.15 -9.58
N PHE A 181 -0.31 13.49 -10.41
CA PHE A 181 -0.47 13.82 -11.80
C PHE A 181 0.38 12.86 -12.63
N ALA A 182 -0.13 12.43 -13.79
CA ALA A 182 0.64 11.59 -14.71
C ALA A 182 0.27 11.94 -16.15
N ILE A 183 1.27 12.11 -16.99
CA ILE A 183 1.10 12.37 -18.41
C ILE A 183 2.04 11.49 -19.22
N LYS A 184 1.54 10.90 -20.31
CA LYS A 184 2.33 10.07 -21.21
C LYS A 184 3.35 10.92 -21.94
N LEU A 185 4.59 10.40 -22.05
CA LEU A 185 5.64 10.95 -22.87
C LEU A 185 5.68 10.22 -24.22
N GLU A 186 5.79 10.95 -25.31
CA GLU A 186 6.00 10.37 -26.64
C GLU A 186 7.40 9.79 -26.79
N ASN A 187 8.37 10.46 -26.16
CA ASN A 187 9.75 9.98 -26.04
C ASN A 187 10.34 10.43 -24.69
N HIS A 188 11.48 9.86 -24.30
CA HIS A 188 12.12 10.14 -23.02
C HIS A 188 13.21 11.22 -23.14
N THR A 189 12.91 12.32 -23.83
CA THR A 189 13.84 13.45 -24.00
C THR A 189 13.52 14.58 -23.03
N ALA A 190 14.51 15.38 -22.66
CA ALA A 190 14.31 16.54 -21.78
C ALA A 190 13.35 17.57 -22.40
N ARG A 191 13.31 17.70 -23.73
CA ARG A 191 12.37 18.59 -24.43
C ARG A 191 10.91 18.13 -24.25
N GLU A 192 10.67 16.84 -24.37
CA GLU A 192 9.32 16.26 -24.17
C GLU A 192 8.89 16.37 -22.71
N VAL A 193 9.80 16.09 -21.77
CA VAL A 193 9.52 16.23 -20.34
C VAL A 193 9.16 17.68 -19.98
N ASP A 194 9.92 18.67 -20.49
CA ASP A 194 9.59 20.10 -20.27
C ASP A 194 8.22 20.47 -20.88
N LYS A 195 7.94 20.04 -22.12
CA LYS A 195 6.64 20.26 -22.76
C LYS A 195 5.50 19.69 -21.92
N LYS A 196 5.61 18.41 -21.51
CA LYS A 196 4.59 17.72 -20.73
C LYS A 196 4.46 18.25 -19.29
N PHE A 197 5.53 18.74 -18.71
CA PHE A 197 5.47 19.48 -17.45
C PHE A 197 4.61 20.73 -17.58
N LYS A 198 4.83 21.53 -18.63
CA LYS A 198 4.02 22.72 -18.93
C LYS A 198 2.55 22.38 -19.16
N ASP A 199 2.26 21.29 -19.88
CA ASP A 199 0.89 20.79 -20.06
C ASP A 199 0.22 20.49 -18.70
N ILE A 200 0.93 19.83 -17.76
CA ILE A 200 0.39 19.56 -16.41
C ILE A 200 0.13 20.86 -15.65
N VAL A 201 1.07 21.80 -15.68
CA VAL A 201 0.96 23.07 -14.96
C VAL A 201 -0.22 23.89 -15.47
N ILE A 202 -0.40 24.01 -16.79
CA ILE A 202 -1.51 24.73 -17.42
C ILE A 202 -2.85 24.06 -17.11
N ASN A 203 -2.96 22.75 -17.39
CA ASN A 203 -4.22 22.01 -17.27
C ASN A 203 -4.75 21.94 -15.83
N ASN A 204 -3.88 22.15 -14.84
CA ASN A 204 -4.25 22.13 -13.43
C ASN A 204 -4.17 23.50 -12.75
N ASN A 205 -3.96 24.57 -13.53
CA ASN A 205 -3.90 25.96 -13.05
C ASN A 205 -2.89 26.14 -11.90
N LEU A 206 -1.63 25.68 -12.11
CA LEU A 206 -0.59 25.65 -11.08
C LEU A 206 0.43 26.79 -11.18
N ILE A 207 0.37 27.66 -12.19
CA ILE A 207 1.27 28.81 -12.33
C ILE A 207 1.15 29.69 -11.09
N GLY A 208 2.28 30.07 -10.50
CA GLY A 208 2.37 30.89 -9.28
C GLY A 208 1.95 30.16 -7.98
N LYS A 209 1.49 28.89 -8.07
CA LYS A 209 1.08 28.09 -6.91
C LYS A 209 2.15 27.06 -6.47
N ILE A 210 3.13 26.78 -7.34
CA ILE A 210 4.21 25.85 -7.06
C ILE A 210 5.32 26.57 -6.30
N LYS A 211 5.57 26.17 -5.06
CA LYS A 211 6.62 26.74 -4.21
C LYS A 211 7.99 26.12 -4.43
N GLY A 212 8.04 24.89 -4.93
CA GLY A 212 9.27 24.22 -5.25
C GLY A 212 9.02 22.82 -5.82
N ILE A 213 9.98 22.35 -6.61
CA ILE A 213 9.97 21.04 -7.25
C ILE A 213 11.19 20.26 -6.80
N ILE A 214 10.99 19.01 -6.38
CA ILE A 214 12.07 18.09 -5.98
C ILE A 214 12.14 16.96 -7.01
N THR A 215 13.31 16.74 -7.59
CA THR A 215 13.52 15.69 -8.58
C THR A 215 14.89 15.00 -8.40
N ASP A 216 15.16 13.93 -9.14
CA ASP A 216 16.50 13.33 -9.20
C ASP A 216 17.35 13.95 -10.30
N ARG A 217 18.62 13.54 -10.38
CA ARG A 217 19.60 14.05 -11.36
C ARG A 217 19.50 13.32 -12.72
N GLY A 218 18.28 12.97 -13.15
CA GLY A 218 18.06 12.36 -14.46
C GLY A 218 18.34 13.34 -15.59
N LYS A 219 18.90 12.88 -16.70
CA LYS A 219 19.17 13.72 -17.90
C LYS A 219 17.88 14.26 -18.50
N GLU A 220 16.76 13.59 -18.31
CA GLU A 220 15.42 13.99 -18.71
C GLU A 220 14.97 15.30 -18.07
N PHE A 221 15.57 15.68 -16.94
CA PHE A 221 15.28 16.95 -16.24
C PHE A 221 16.31 18.04 -16.55
N SER A 222 17.14 17.90 -17.58
CA SER A 222 18.18 18.90 -17.90
C SER A 222 17.64 20.27 -18.32
N LYS A 223 16.36 20.36 -18.70
CA LYS A 223 15.64 21.62 -18.99
C LYS A 223 14.96 22.26 -17.75
N TRP A 224 15.46 21.94 -16.56
CA TRP A 224 14.87 22.40 -15.31
C TRP A 224 14.79 23.94 -15.19
N ARG A 225 15.72 24.70 -15.83
CA ARG A 225 15.68 26.17 -15.83
C ARG A 225 14.47 26.71 -16.57
N GLU A 226 14.11 26.09 -17.70
CA GLU A 226 12.90 26.43 -18.46
C GLU A 226 11.63 26.13 -17.65
N MET A 227 11.65 25.05 -16.85
CA MET A 227 10.55 24.71 -15.93
C MET A 227 10.44 25.72 -14.79
N GLU A 228 11.57 26.18 -14.20
CA GLU A 228 11.59 27.22 -13.16
C GLU A 228 10.96 28.53 -13.66
N ILE A 229 11.40 28.99 -14.84
CA ILE A 229 10.90 30.25 -15.46
C ILE A 229 9.41 30.11 -15.73
N PHE A 230 8.98 28.99 -16.32
CA PHE A 230 7.60 28.81 -16.73
C PHE A 230 6.62 28.72 -15.55
N ALA A 231 7.00 28.01 -14.51
CA ALA A 231 6.15 27.77 -13.34
C ALA A 231 6.39 28.76 -12.19
N GLU A 232 7.27 29.76 -12.39
CA GLU A 232 7.65 30.77 -11.38
C GLU A 232 8.09 30.12 -10.05
N THR A 233 8.96 29.10 -10.12
CA THR A 233 9.33 28.29 -8.99
C THR A 233 10.84 27.93 -9.00
N GLN A 234 11.26 27.09 -8.07
CA GLN A 234 12.63 26.59 -7.96
C GLN A 234 12.63 25.05 -8.10
N VAL A 235 13.62 24.51 -8.80
CA VAL A 235 13.84 23.06 -8.94
C VAL A 235 15.05 22.63 -8.11
N TYR A 236 14.86 21.66 -7.23
CA TYR A 236 15.88 21.12 -6.33
C TYR A 236 16.13 19.65 -6.68
N PHE A 237 17.40 19.27 -6.60
CA PHE A 237 17.84 17.94 -6.99
C PHE A 237 18.25 17.11 -5.77
N CYS A 238 17.74 15.90 -5.69
CA CYS A 238 18.16 14.91 -4.72
C CYS A 238 19.60 14.46 -4.94
N ASP A 239 20.23 13.96 -3.89
CA ASP A 239 21.51 13.27 -4.01
C ASP A 239 21.39 12.01 -4.84
N ALA A 240 22.44 11.67 -5.58
CA ALA A 240 22.48 10.45 -6.37
C ALA A 240 22.30 9.21 -5.47
N GLY A 241 21.38 8.33 -5.85
CA GLY A 241 21.11 7.10 -5.11
C GLY A 241 20.44 7.26 -3.74
N LYS A 242 19.85 8.43 -3.44
CA LYS A 242 19.14 8.70 -2.18
C LYS A 242 17.61 8.75 -2.38
N PRO A 243 16.93 7.61 -2.65
CA PRO A 243 15.49 7.58 -2.89
C PRO A 243 14.67 8.13 -1.71
N ARG A 244 15.21 8.05 -0.49
CA ARG A 244 14.54 8.56 0.72
C ARG A 244 14.31 10.08 0.71
N GLN A 245 14.94 10.81 -0.20
CA GLN A 245 14.76 12.26 -0.31
C GLN A 245 13.50 12.65 -1.08
N LYS A 246 12.90 11.72 -1.87
CA LYS A 246 11.60 11.85 -2.53
C LYS A 246 10.68 10.64 -2.25
N PRO A 247 10.33 10.38 -0.99
CA PRO A 247 9.64 9.16 -0.59
C PRO A 247 8.19 9.10 -1.04
N LEU A 248 7.56 10.27 -1.23
CA LEU A 248 6.15 10.35 -1.55
C LEU A 248 5.89 9.88 -2.99
N ILE A 249 6.66 10.39 -3.96
CA ILE A 249 6.47 9.99 -5.35
C ILE A 249 6.80 8.52 -5.57
N GLU A 250 7.81 7.96 -4.88
CA GLU A 250 8.09 6.53 -4.93
C GLU A 250 6.91 5.69 -4.42
N ASN A 251 6.28 6.16 -3.34
CA ASN A 251 5.09 5.54 -2.80
C ASN A 251 3.93 5.60 -3.79
N MET A 252 3.70 6.75 -4.41
CA MET A 252 2.62 6.97 -5.37
C MET A 252 2.88 6.23 -6.70
N ASN A 253 4.13 6.15 -7.16
CA ASN A 253 4.53 5.29 -8.28
C ASN A 253 4.20 3.82 -8.00
N GLY A 254 4.34 3.37 -6.74
CA GLY A 254 3.90 2.04 -6.32
C GLY A 254 2.39 1.81 -6.46
N GLU A 255 1.56 2.84 -6.22
CA GLU A 255 0.11 2.80 -6.46
C GLU A 255 -0.21 2.78 -7.96
N PHE A 256 0.44 3.63 -8.74
CA PHE A 256 0.30 3.69 -10.19
C PHE A 256 0.70 2.36 -10.86
N ARG A 257 1.76 1.70 -10.37
CA ARG A 257 2.24 0.39 -10.84
C ARG A 257 1.30 -0.79 -10.57
N LYS A 258 0.27 -0.61 -9.77
CA LYS A 258 -0.80 -1.63 -9.65
C LYS A 258 -1.65 -1.71 -10.92
N TRP A 259 -1.78 -0.60 -11.63
CA TRP A 259 -2.56 -0.45 -12.86
C TRP A 259 -1.69 -0.60 -14.10
N PHE A 260 -0.47 -0.09 -14.03
CA PHE A 260 0.54 -0.16 -15.09
C PHE A 260 1.80 -0.85 -14.54
N PRO A 261 1.84 -2.20 -14.51
CA PRO A 261 2.92 -2.96 -13.87
C PRO A 261 4.26 -2.72 -14.55
N LEU A 262 5.34 -3.18 -13.91
CA LEU A 262 6.69 -3.18 -14.51
C LEU A 262 6.65 -3.96 -15.83
N GLY A 263 7.16 -3.34 -16.89
CA GLY A 263 7.11 -3.90 -18.24
C GLY A 263 5.82 -3.54 -19.01
N ALA A 264 4.91 -2.76 -18.44
CA ALA A 264 3.79 -2.19 -19.21
C ALA A 264 4.34 -1.32 -20.34
N ASP A 265 3.77 -1.49 -21.52
CA ASP A 265 4.10 -0.66 -22.68
C ASP A 265 3.12 0.52 -22.75
N PHE A 266 3.59 1.70 -22.38
CA PHE A 266 2.77 2.91 -22.44
C PHE A 266 2.40 3.33 -23.86
N ASN A 267 3.04 2.80 -24.90
CA ASN A 267 2.60 3.06 -26.28
C ASN A 267 1.20 2.50 -26.53
N ASN A 268 0.87 1.38 -25.88
CA ASN A 268 -0.44 0.73 -25.96
C ASN A 268 -1.45 1.27 -24.93
N VAL A 269 -1.09 2.30 -24.17
CA VAL A 269 -1.96 2.93 -23.16
C VAL A 269 -2.28 4.34 -23.61
N SER A 270 -3.56 4.68 -23.71
CA SER A 270 -4.00 6.03 -24.03
C SER A 270 -3.88 6.97 -22.82
N GLN A 271 -3.71 8.28 -23.08
CA GLN A 271 -3.75 9.28 -22.00
C GLN A 271 -5.08 9.22 -21.22
N LYS A 272 -6.19 9.01 -21.89
CA LYS A 272 -7.51 8.85 -21.24
C LYS A 272 -7.56 7.71 -20.21
N GLN A 273 -6.89 6.60 -20.49
CA GLN A 273 -6.79 5.49 -19.52
C GLN A 273 -5.94 5.88 -18.30
N ILE A 274 -4.83 6.60 -18.52
CA ILE A 274 -3.98 7.12 -17.44
C ILE A 274 -4.79 8.10 -16.59
N ASP A 275 -5.47 9.05 -17.21
CA ASP A 275 -6.30 10.07 -16.54
C ASP A 275 -7.41 9.44 -15.72
N TRP A 276 -8.06 8.40 -16.26
CA TRP A 276 -9.09 7.70 -15.54
C TRP A 276 -8.55 7.03 -14.25
N VAL A 277 -7.42 6.33 -14.35
CA VAL A 277 -6.77 5.69 -13.20
C VAL A 277 -6.33 6.73 -12.17
N VAL A 278 -5.70 7.81 -12.63
CA VAL A 278 -5.18 8.87 -11.76
C VAL A 278 -6.34 9.58 -11.04
N ASN A 279 -7.33 10.03 -11.79
CA ASN A 279 -8.39 10.89 -11.25
C ASN A 279 -9.47 10.12 -10.50
N ASN A 280 -9.86 8.90 -10.97
CA ASN A 280 -10.98 8.16 -10.38
C ASN A 280 -10.55 7.05 -9.43
N VAL A 281 -9.24 6.75 -9.37
CA VAL A 281 -8.75 5.73 -8.45
C VAL A 281 -7.71 6.28 -7.49
N ILE A 282 -6.56 6.76 -8.02
CA ILE A 282 -5.43 7.13 -7.17
C ILE A 282 -5.74 8.37 -6.32
N ASN A 283 -6.32 9.40 -6.95
CA ASN A 283 -6.65 10.65 -6.28
C ASN A 283 -7.95 10.61 -5.46
N GLU A 284 -8.82 9.62 -5.70
CA GLU A 284 -10.04 9.36 -4.92
C GLU A 284 -9.80 8.44 -3.71
N LYS A 285 -8.56 7.96 -3.50
CA LYS A 285 -8.24 7.14 -2.32
C LYS A 285 -8.33 7.95 -1.03
N LEU A 286 -9.08 7.40 -0.08
CA LEU A 286 -9.18 7.94 1.27
C LEU A 286 -7.91 7.57 2.07
N ARG A 287 -7.25 8.58 2.63
CA ARG A 287 -5.94 8.40 3.27
C ARG A 287 -5.98 8.76 4.74
N PRO A 288 -5.55 7.87 5.65
CA PRO A 288 -5.49 8.18 7.08
C PRO A 288 -4.65 9.44 7.38
N CYS A 289 -3.55 9.66 6.63
CA CYS A 289 -2.69 10.83 6.80
C CYS A 289 -3.32 12.15 6.33
N LEU A 290 -4.47 12.10 5.68
CA LEU A 290 -5.30 13.23 5.28
C LEU A 290 -6.65 13.22 6.03
N ASN A 291 -6.71 12.63 7.23
CA ASN A 291 -7.94 12.51 8.00
C ASN A 291 -9.10 11.84 7.22
N TRP A 292 -8.77 10.85 6.40
CA TRP A 292 -9.70 10.12 5.55
C TRP A 292 -10.37 10.95 4.44
N ILE A 293 -9.75 12.09 4.08
CA ILE A 293 -10.13 12.85 2.89
C ILE A 293 -9.34 12.30 1.67
N SER A 294 -9.89 12.46 0.48
CA SER A 294 -9.19 12.11 -0.75
C SER A 294 -8.10 13.14 -1.11
N ALA A 295 -7.10 12.71 -1.87
CA ALA A 295 -6.07 13.63 -2.37
C ALA A 295 -6.67 14.74 -3.24
N LYS A 296 -7.74 14.44 -3.99
CA LYS A 296 -8.46 15.39 -4.83
C LYS A 296 -9.14 16.48 -4.00
N GLU A 297 -9.89 16.09 -2.97
CA GLU A 297 -10.58 17.03 -2.07
C GLU A 297 -9.57 17.89 -1.31
N MET A 298 -8.52 17.29 -0.74
CA MET A 298 -7.49 18.02 -0.01
C MET A 298 -6.76 19.04 -0.91
N PHE A 299 -6.52 18.69 -2.17
CA PHE A 299 -5.87 19.58 -3.13
C PHE A 299 -6.74 20.80 -3.42
N LEU A 300 -8.05 20.63 -3.63
CA LEU A 300 -8.99 21.72 -3.85
C LEU A 300 -9.14 22.67 -2.65
N GLN A 301 -8.86 22.17 -1.43
CA GLN A 301 -8.88 23.00 -0.22
C GLN A 301 -7.61 23.84 -0.06
N ASN A 302 -6.47 23.40 -0.58
CA ASN A 302 -5.16 23.98 -0.31
C ASN A 302 -4.61 24.86 -1.45
N ILE A 303 -5.10 24.69 -2.67
CA ILE A 303 -4.60 25.30 -3.91
C ILE A 303 -5.74 25.82 -4.76
#